data_bf9a8bdbb8c464d6cce188c7d45eddcf
#
_entry.id   bf9a8bdbb8c464d6cce188c7d45eddcf
#
_cell.length_a   1.000
_cell.length_b   1.000
_cell.length_c   1.000
_cell.angle_alpha   90.00
_cell.angle_beta   90.00
_cell.angle_gamma   90.00
#
_symmetry.space_group_name_H-M   'P 1'
#
loop_
_entity.id
_entity.type
_entity.pdbx_description
1 polymer ?
#
loop_
_entity_poly.entity_id
_entity_poly.type
_entity_poly.pdbx_seq_one_letter_code
_entity_poly.pdbx_strand_id
1 'polypeptide(L)'
;MDARALTISRAAAIILLVAFCIYVWFQARSHHGLYADILEADEERDHDRHKDLAKPKLTFTESILAVLIALTFVAFMAAFLVEEIDFMVNERGVSDLFIGLILIPLVEKVAEHLTAVDEAYDNQMNFALSHVLGASIQTALLNTPLVVLVGWGLGKPMTLNFEVFDAVVLILAIIVVSTDASSLNPDPC
;
A
#
# COMPACT_ATOMS: atom_id res chain seq x y z
N MET A 1 13.33 23.11 -11.74
CA MET A 1 12.70 22.72 -10.46
C MET A 1 13.07 23.74 -9.40
N ASP A 2 12.07 24.20 -8.62
CA ASP A 2 12.29 25.20 -7.58
C ASP A 2 13.01 24.58 -6.36
N ALA A 3 14.14 25.17 -5.96
CA ALA A 3 14.91 24.71 -4.79
C ALA A 3 14.06 24.72 -3.49
N ARG A 4 13.09 25.63 -3.41
CA ARG A 4 12.13 25.69 -2.29
C ARG A 4 11.18 24.49 -2.27
N ALA A 5 10.65 24.07 -3.43
CA ALA A 5 9.79 22.90 -3.54
C ALA A 5 10.52 21.62 -3.12
N LEU A 6 11.80 21.48 -3.49
CA LEU A 6 12.63 20.35 -3.06
C LEU A 6 12.82 20.32 -1.53
N THR A 7 13.12 21.47 -0.91
CA THR A 7 13.32 21.53 0.55
C THR A 7 12.04 21.21 1.31
N ILE A 8 10.91 21.76 0.87
CA ILE A 8 9.60 21.51 1.47
C ILE A 8 9.23 20.02 1.32
N SER A 9 9.42 19.43 0.14
CA SER A 9 9.13 18.02 -0.13
C SER A 9 9.96 17.08 0.75
N ARG A 10 11.24 17.38 0.96
CA ARG A 10 12.11 16.58 1.85
C ARG A 10 11.67 16.67 3.31
N ALA A 11 11.34 17.86 3.79
CA ALA A 11 10.81 18.04 5.14
C ALA A 11 9.47 17.32 5.33
N ALA A 12 8.55 17.46 4.37
CA ALA A 12 7.28 16.75 4.36
C ALA A 12 7.48 15.22 4.34
N ALA A 13 8.40 14.70 3.54
CA ALA A 13 8.70 13.28 3.48
C ALA A 13 9.17 12.73 4.85
N ILE A 14 10.01 13.46 5.57
CA ILE A 14 10.43 13.06 6.93
C ILE A 14 9.23 13.03 7.88
N ILE A 15 8.37 14.06 7.84
CA ILE A 15 7.17 14.11 8.70
C ILE A 15 6.23 12.95 8.41
N LEU A 16 6.00 12.63 7.13
CA LEU A 16 5.14 11.52 6.74
C LEU A 16 5.70 10.16 7.18
N LEU A 17 7.02 9.94 7.10
CA LEU A 17 7.63 8.71 7.63
C LEU A 17 7.52 8.63 9.15
N VAL A 18 7.69 9.73 9.87
CA VAL A 18 7.47 9.75 11.33
C VAL A 18 6.00 9.45 11.65
N ALA A 19 5.06 10.01 10.90
CA ALA A 19 3.64 9.71 11.03
C ALA A 19 3.36 8.22 10.79
N PHE A 20 3.99 7.60 9.78
CA PHE A 20 3.89 6.15 9.54
C PHE A 20 4.41 5.32 10.73
N CYS A 21 5.56 5.68 11.30
CA CYS A 21 6.10 5.00 12.48
C CYS A 21 5.15 5.11 13.69
N ILE A 22 4.55 6.28 13.90
CA ILE A 22 3.54 6.50 14.95
C ILE A 22 2.30 5.65 14.67
N TYR A 23 1.83 5.60 13.43
CA TYR A 23 0.69 4.77 13.02
C TYR A 23 0.94 3.28 13.31
N VAL A 24 2.09 2.74 12.90
CA VAL A 24 2.46 1.34 13.18
C VAL A 24 2.59 1.08 14.68
N TRP A 25 3.16 2.02 15.43
CA TRP A 25 3.25 1.91 16.89
C TRP A 25 1.86 1.90 17.54
N PHE A 26 0.97 2.78 17.09
CA PHE A 26 -0.41 2.84 17.57
C PHE A 26 -1.13 1.50 17.33
N GLN A 27 -1.05 0.98 16.13
CA GLN A 27 -1.70 -0.26 15.74
C GLN A 27 -1.11 -1.50 16.46
N ALA A 28 0.22 -1.59 16.52
CA ALA A 28 0.90 -2.77 17.05
C ALA A 28 0.95 -2.82 18.58
N ARG A 29 0.90 -1.68 19.26
CA ARG A 29 1.17 -1.62 20.71
C ARG A 29 0.09 -0.96 21.53
N SER A 30 -0.43 0.17 21.11
CA SER A 30 -1.33 0.99 21.91
C SER A 30 -2.77 0.47 21.90
N HIS A 31 -3.25 -0.01 20.75
CA HIS A 31 -4.64 -0.43 20.55
C HIS A 31 -4.74 -1.86 20.00
N HIS A 32 -3.74 -2.69 20.28
CA HIS A 32 -3.70 -4.09 19.83
C HIS A 32 -4.97 -4.87 20.21
N GLY A 33 -5.49 -4.69 21.43
CA GLY A 33 -6.69 -5.38 21.89
C GLY A 33 -7.93 -5.07 21.06
N LEU A 34 -8.14 -3.78 20.73
CA LEU A 34 -9.30 -3.37 19.94
C LEU A 34 -9.27 -3.97 18.51
N TYR A 35 -8.11 -3.98 17.88
CA TYR A 35 -7.95 -4.60 16.57
C TYR A 35 -8.06 -6.12 16.63
N ALA A 36 -7.51 -6.75 17.69
CA ALA A 36 -7.60 -8.20 17.88
C ALA A 36 -9.06 -8.66 18.01
N ASP A 37 -9.87 -7.98 18.81
CA ASP A 37 -11.28 -8.34 19.02
C ASP A 37 -12.10 -8.25 17.73
N ILE A 38 -11.85 -7.21 16.90
CA ILE A 38 -12.54 -7.03 15.61
C ILE A 38 -12.14 -8.14 14.62
N LEU A 39 -10.86 -8.44 14.54
CA LEU A 39 -10.33 -9.45 13.62
C LEU A 39 -10.72 -10.86 14.07
N GLU A 40 -10.76 -11.14 15.38
CA GLU A 40 -11.23 -12.42 15.92
C GLU A 40 -12.71 -12.66 15.60
N ALA A 41 -13.53 -11.61 15.64
CA ALA A 41 -14.94 -11.70 15.24
C ALA A 41 -15.11 -11.98 13.74
N ASP A 42 -14.23 -11.49 12.89
CA ASP A 42 -14.23 -11.82 11.45
C ASP A 42 -13.76 -13.28 11.22
N GLU A 43 -12.72 -13.71 11.93
CA GLU A 43 -12.22 -15.09 11.85
C GLU A 43 -13.26 -16.12 12.33
N GLU A 44 -14.14 -15.76 13.26
CA GLU A 44 -15.28 -16.61 13.67
C GLU A 44 -16.35 -16.73 12.59
N ARG A 45 -16.51 -15.72 11.74
CA ARG A 45 -17.48 -15.68 10.63
C ARG A 45 -16.94 -16.26 9.32
N ASP A 46 -15.66 -16.55 9.28
CA ASP A 46 -14.95 -17.09 8.13
C ASP A 46 -15.62 -18.37 7.62
N HIS A 47 -15.99 -18.34 6.33
CA HIS A 47 -16.72 -19.43 5.70
C HIS A 47 -15.86 -20.69 5.50
N ASP A 48 -14.55 -20.54 5.33
CA ASP A 48 -13.63 -21.65 5.10
C ASP A 48 -12.59 -21.89 6.22
N ARG A 49 -12.82 -21.31 7.40
CA ARG A 49 -11.97 -21.42 8.61
C ARG A 49 -11.40 -22.82 8.84
N HIS A 50 -12.22 -23.87 8.65
CA HIS A 50 -11.78 -25.25 8.84
C HIS A 50 -10.70 -25.68 7.84
N LYS A 51 -10.72 -25.14 6.63
CA LYS A 51 -9.71 -25.41 5.61
C LYS A 51 -8.43 -24.66 5.93
N ASP A 52 -8.55 -23.42 6.40
CA ASP A 52 -7.40 -22.57 6.73
C ASP A 52 -6.66 -23.05 7.96
N LEU A 53 -7.36 -23.55 8.97
CA LEU A 53 -6.76 -24.21 10.13
C LEU A 53 -6.06 -25.53 9.78
N ALA A 54 -6.49 -26.22 8.72
CA ALA A 54 -5.88 -27.47 8.27
C ALA A 54 -4.64 -27.26 7.36
N LYS A 55 -4.41 -26.05 6.86
CA LYS A 55 -3.22 -25.73 6.04
C LYS A 55 -1.94 -25.86 6.87
N PRO A 56 -0.88 -26.51 6.34
CA PRO A 56 0.39 -26.61 7.04
C PRO A 56 1.00 -25.20 7.22
N LYS A 57 1.32 -24.85 8.45
CA LYS A 57 1.95 -23.56 8.77
C LYS A 57 3.46 -23.66 8.60
N LEU A 58 4.06 -22.68 7.94
CA LEU A 58 5.50 -22.56 7.77
C LEU A 58 6.18 -22.33 9.14
N THR A 59 7.32 -22.95 9.32
CA THR A 59 8.19 -22.65 10.45
C THR A 59 8.81 -21.27 10.30
N PHE A 60 9.26 -20.66 11.39
CA PHE A 60 9.89 -19.33 11.37
C PHE A 60 11.05 -19.23 10.36
N THR A 61 11.89 -20.27 10.31
CA THR A 61 13.02 -20.34 9.35
C THR A 61 12.56 -20.43 7.91
N GLU A 62 11.55 -21.25 7.64
CA GLU A 62 10.95 -21.35 6.29
C GLU A 62 10.31 -20.05 5.86
N SER A 63 9.65 -19.34 6.77
CA SER A 63 9.06 -18.02 6.50
C SER A 63 10.13 -16.99 6.12
N ILE A 64 11.24 -16.93 6.87
CA ILE A 64 12.35 -16.03 6.54
C ILE A 64 12.94 -16.37 5.16
N LEU A 65 13.17 -17.65 4.89
CA LEU A 65 13.74 -18.09 3.62
C LEU A 65 12.79 -17.76 2.46
N ALA A 66 11.49 -18.01 2.62
CA ALA A 66 10.47 -17.66 1.63
C ALA A 66 10.45 -16.15 1.33
N VAL A 67 10.52 -15.30 2.37
CA VAL A 67 10.58 -13.84 2.20
C VAL A 67 11.85 -13.41 1.45
N LEU A 68 13.01 -13.96 1.78
CA LEU A 68 14.26 -13.63 1.08
C LEU A 68 14.23 -14.04 -0.39
N ILE A 69 13.70 -15.23 -0.70
CA ILE A 69 13.51 -15.68 -2.07
C ILE A 69 12.54 -14.75 -2.82
N ALA A 70 11.39 -14.43 -2.21
CA ALA A 70 10.41 -13.53 -2.80
C ALA A 70 11.00 -12.13 -3.08
N LEU A 71 11.73 -11.56 -2.13
CA LEU A 71 12.41 -10.26 -2.31
C LEU A 71 13.42 -10.30 -3.46
N THR A 72 14.15 -11.40 -3.61
CA THR A 72 15.10 -11.58 -4.70
C THR A 72 14.37 -11.58 -6.06
N PHE A 73 13.28 -12.34 -6.18
CA PHE A 73 12.46 -12.33 -7.38
C PHE A 73 11.88 -10.96 -7.70
N VAL A 74 11.34 -10.27 -6.70
CA VAL A 74 10.80 -8.91 -6.86
C VAL A 74 11.88 -7.95 -7.35
N ALA A 75 13.09 -8.02 -6.79
CA ALA A 75 14.20 -7.17 -7.24
C ALA A 75 14.58 -7.42 -8.71
N PHE A 76 14.64 -8.68 -9.13
CA PHE A 76 14.89 -9.03 -10.54
C PHE A 76 13.78 -8.53 -11.46
N MET A 77 12.51 -8.78 -11.10
CA MET A 77 11.37 -8.32 -11.90
C MET A 77 11.30 -6.79 -11.99
N ALA A 78 11.62 -6.08 -10.90
CA ALA A 78 11.69 -4.62 -10.90
C ALA A 78 12.78 -4.10 -11.84
N ALA A 79 13.96 -4.75 -11.88
CA ALA A 79 15.03 -4.37 -12.78
C ALA A 79 14.61 -4.55 -14.25
N PHE A 80 14.02 -5.68 -14.62
CA PHE A 80 13.48 -5.89 -15.96
C PHE A 80 12.36 -4.91 -16.31
N LEU A 81 11.46 -4.62 -15.37
CA LEU A 81 10.38 -3.66 -15.60
C LEU A 81 10.92 -2.28 -15.93
N VAL A 82 11.96 -1.82 -15.23
CA VAL A 82 12.57 -0.50 -15.48
C VAL A 82 13.20 -0.45 -16.88
N GLU A 83 13.87 -1.52 -17.33
CA GLU A 83 14.41 -1.61 -18.70
C GLU A 83 13.30 -1.55 -19.76
N GLU A 84 12.20 -2.27 -19.54
CA GLU A 84 11.09 -2.32 -20.50
C GLU A 84 10.31 -1.01 -20.57
N ILE A 85 10.26 -0.21 -19.49
CA ILE A 85 9.60 1.11 -19.51
C ILE A 85 10.25 2.03 -20.55
N ASP A 86 11.58 2.13 -20.57
CA ASP A 86 12.28 2.94 -21.53
C ASP A 86 12.00 2.52 -22.97
N PHE A 87 11.92 1.22 -23.23
CA PHE A 87 11.57 0.68 -24.54
C PHE A 87 10.11 1.02 -24.92
N MET A 88 9.17 0.86 -24.00
CA MET A 88 7.75 1.15 -24.25
C MET A 88 7.52 2.63 -24.55
N VAL A 89 8.20 3.52 -23.82
CA VAL A 89 8.08 4.97 -24.04
C VAL A 89 8.72 5.38 -25.35
N ASN A 90 9.96 4.99 -25.60
CA ASN A 90 10.76 5.50 -26.72
C ASN A 90 10.45 4.80 -28.06
N GLU A 91 10.20 3.48 -28.04
CA GLU A 91 10.01 2.68 -29.25
C GLU A 91 8.55 2.45 -29.61
N ARG A 92 7.67 2.35 -28.61
CA ARG A 92 6.23 2.10 -28.82
C ARG A 92 5.36 3.34 -28.67
N GLY A 93 5.92 4.46 -28.21
CA GLY A 93 5.19 5.72 -28.06
C GLY A 93 4.12 5.69 -26.97
N VAL A 94 4.22 4.78 -25.99
CA VAL A 94 3.32 4.74 -24.84
C VAL A 94 3.66 5.91 -23.92
N SER A 95 2.64 6.64 -23.45
CA SER A 95 2.85 7.77 -22.56
C SER A 95 3.50 7.32 -21.24
N ASP A 96 4.59 7.98 -20.84
CA ASP A 96 5.26 7.79 -19.56
C ASP A 96 4.29 8.00 -18.38
N LEU A 97 3.44 9.03 -18.46
CA LEU A 97 2.35 9.28 -17.51
C LEU A 97 1.38 8.11 -17.39
N PHE A 98 1.00 7.49 -18.51
CA PHE A 98 0.09 6.34 -18.49
C PHE A 98 0.73 5.13 -17.81
N ILE A 99 2.00 4.86 -18.09
CA ILE A 99 2.74 3.77 -17.45
C ILE A 99 2.86 4.02 -15.95
N GLY A 100 3.30 5.22 -15.53
CA GLY A 100 3.57 5.55 -14.15
C GLY A 100 2.33 5.72 -13.27
N LEU A 101 1.25 6.31 -13.80
CA LEU A 101 0.05 6.60 -13.01
C LEU A 101 -1.02 5.51 -13.06
N ILE A 102 -1.04 4.72 -14.12
CA ILE A 102 -2.11 3.73 -14.33
C ILE A 102 -1.56 2.32 -14.35
N LEU A 103 -0.64 2.01 -15.24
CA LEU A 103 -0.22 0.63 -15.47
C LEU A 103 0.55 0.04 -14.28
N ILE A 104 1.56 0.74 -13.79
CA ILE A 104 2.40 0.27 -12.67
C ILE A 104 1.57 0.14 -11.38
N PRO A 105 0.81 1.15 -10.93
CA PRO A 105 -0.01 1.01 -9.74
C PRO A 105 -1.08 -0.06 -9.86
N LEU A 106 -1.67 -0.25 -11.05
CA LEU A 106 -2.65 -1.31 -11.28
C LEU A 106 -2.00 -2.68 -11.06
N VAL A 107 -0.85 -2.95 -11.67
CA VAL A 107 -0.14 -4.23 -11.54
C VAL A 107 0.33 -4.45 -10.09
N GLU A 108 0.84 -3.41 -9.43
CA GLU A 108 1.27 -3.47 -8.03
C GLU A 108 0.13 -3.86 -7.09
N LYS A 109 -1.06 -3.30 -7.31
CA LYS A 109 -2.20 -3.45 -6.39
C LYS A 109 -3.13 -4.62 -6.70
N VAL A 110 -3.01 -5.25 -7.87
CA VAL A 110 -3.88 -6.39 -8.25
C VAL A 110 -3.88 -7.50 -7.20
N ALA A 111 -2.73 -7.89 -6.70
CA ALA A 111 -2.64 -8.98 -5.71
C ALA A 111 -3.37 -8.62 -4.39
N GLU A 112 -3.17 -7.39 -3.88
CA GLU A 112 -3.83 -6.90 -2.66
C GLU A 112 -5.35 -6.81 -2.84
N HIS A 113 -5.82 -6.35 -4.02
CA HIS A 113 -7.24 -6.26 -4.29
C HIS A 113 -7.89 -7.63 -4.45
N LEU A 114 -7.21 -8.59 -5.07
CA LEU A 114 -7.72 -9.97 -5.17
C LEU A 114 -7.83 -10.62 -3.79
N THR A 115 -6.84 -10.43 -2.92
CA THR A 115 -6.90 -10.92 -1.54
C THR A 115 -8.06 -10.28 -0.78
N ALA A 116 -8.27 -8.96 -0.89
CA ALA A 116 -9.37 -8.29 -0.23
C ALA A 116 -10.75 -8.74 -0.73
N VAL A 117 -10.87 -9.07 -2.03
CA VAL A 117 -12.10 -9.65 -2.59
C VAL A 117 -12.35 -11.06 -2.06
N ASP A 118 -11.31 -11.88 -1.93
CA ASP A 118 -11.39 -13.23 -1.37
C ASP A 118 -11.84 -13.20 0.10
N GLU A 119 -11.20 -12.35 0.91
CA GLU A 119 -11.60 -12.15 2.31
C GLU A 119 -13.03 -11.62 2.46
N ALA A 120 -13.46 -10.70 1.58
CA ALA A 120 -14.84 -10.22 1.58
C ALA A 120 -15.84 -11.33 1.19
N TYR A 121 -15.45 -12.23 0.29
CA TYR A 121 -16.26 -13.39 -0.10
C TYR A 121 -16.41 -14.38 1.05
N ASP A 122 -15.38 -14.52 1.89
CA ASP A 122 -15.39 -15.39 3.07
C ASP A 122 -16.02 -14.75 4.33
N ASN A 123 -16.74 -13.63 4.15
CA ASN A 123 -17.38 -12.83 5.20
C ASN A 123 -16.42 -12.14 6.18
N GLN A 124 -15.18 -11.98 5.81
CA GLN A 124 -14.16 -11.27 6.60
C GLN A 124 -14.03 -9.80 6.15
N MET A 125 -15.12 -9.05 6.24
CA MET A 125 -15.17 -7.68 5.69
C MET A 125 -14.18 -6.72 6.36
N ASN A 126 -13.92 -6.85 7.66
CA ASN A 126 -12.96 -5.99 8.34
C ASN A 126 -11.52 -6.30 7.92
N PHE A 127 -11.19 -7.57 7.63
CA PHE A 127 -9.92 -7.95 7.02
C PHE A 127 -9.77 -7.35 5.63
N ALA A 128 -10.78 -7.49 4.77
CA ALA A 128 -10.79 -6.92 3.43
C ALA A 128 -10.57 -5.40 3.45
N LEU A 129 -11.29 -4.66 4.30
CA LEU A 129 -11.13 -3.22 4.48
C LEU A 129 -9.75 -2.87 5.04
N SER A 130 -9.25 -3.63 6.00
CA SER A 130 -7.90 -3.42 6.57
C SER A 130 -6.80 -3.58 5.53
N HIS A 131 -6.92 -4.54 4.61
CA HIS A 131 -5.99 -4.72 3.49
C HIS A 131 -5.98 -3.48 2.57
N VAL A 132 -7.14 -3.07 2.07
CA VAL A 132 -7.23 -1.96 1.11
C VAL A 132 -6.81 -0.63 1.74
N LEU A 133 -7.28 -0.34 2.95
CA LEU A 133 -6.93 0.90 3.66
C LEU A 133 -5.46 0.89 4.10
N GLY A 134 -4.97 -0.25 4.60
CA GLY A 134 -3.57 -0.43 4.99
C GLY A 134 -2.61 -0.21 3.83
N ALA A 135 -2.90 -0.77 2.66
CA ALA A 135 -2.13 -0.57 1.43
C ALA A 135 -2.10 0.90 1.00
N SER A 136 -3.23 1.60 1.11
CA SER A 136 -3.32 3.04 0.78
C SER A 136 -2.51 3.90 1.75
N ILE A 137 -2.61 3.64 3.05
CA ILE A 137 -1.83 4.31 4.09
C ILE A 137 -0.33 4.05 3.90
N GLN A 138 0.06 2.81 3.64
CA GLN A 138 1.45 2.44 3.37
C GLN A 138 2.00 3.17 2.15
N THR A 139 1.25 3.26 1.08
CA THR A 139 1.66 3.99 -0.13
C THR A 139 1.84 5.48 0.15
N ALA A 140 0.90 6.11 0.85
CA ALA A 140 0.93 7.54 1.13
C ALA A 140 1.99 7.94 2.17
N LEU A 141 2.10 7.18 3.27
CA LEU A 141 2.95 7.56 4.42
C LEU A 141 4.32 6.89 4.43
N LEU A 142 4.53 5.79 3.68
CA LEU A 142 5.82 5.11 3.61
C LEU A 142 6.43 5.17 2.21
N ASN A 143 5.77 4.60 1.18
CA ASN A 143 6.40 4.41 -0.13
C ASN A 143 6.72 5.77 -0.79
N THR A 144 5.76 6.67 -0.85
CA THR A 144 5.92 7.99 -1.48
C THR A 144 7.01 8.84 -0.81
N PRO A 145 7.03 9.02 0.53
CA PRO A 145 8.12 9.73 1.19
C PRO A 145 9.47 9.04 1.08
N LEU A 146 9.50 7.70 1.13
CA LEU A 146 10.73 6.93 1.02
C LEU A 146 11.42 7.17 -0.33
N VAL A 147 10.66 7.18 -1.43
CA VAL A 147 11.17 7.48 -2.77
C VAL A 147 11.82 8.86 -2.82
N VAL A 148 11.21 9.88 -2.20
CA VAL A 148 11.79 11.24 -2.14
C VAL A 148 13.10 11.27 -1.35
N LEU A 149 13.18 10.54 -0.23
CA LEU A 149 14.41 10.49 0.57
C LEU A 149 15.52 9.69 -0.10
N VAL A 150 15.19 8.57 -0.75
CA VAL A 150 16.14 7.78 -1.54
C VAL A 150 16.64 8.62 -2.73
N GLY A 151 15.74 9.30 -3.44
CA GLY A 151 16.11 10.23 -4.50
C GLY A 151 17.05 11.33 -4.02
N TRP A 152 16.80 11.87 -2.81
CA TRP A 152 17.70 12.84 -2.19
C TRP A 152 19.10 12.27 -1.93
N GLY A 153 19.18 11.05 -1.38
CA GLY A 153 20.45 10.35 -1.14
C GLY A 153 21.24 10.06 -2.43
N LEU A 154 20.52 9.78 -3.52
CA LEU A 154 21.11 9.55 -4.85
C LEU A 154 21.37 10.84 -5.67
N GLY A 155 21.13 12.01 -5.08
CA GLY A 155 21.30 13.30 -5.77
C GLY A 155 20.26 13.55 -6.88
N LYS A 156 19.16 12.79 -6.92
CA LYS A 156 18.09 12.97 -7.88
C LYS A 156 17.02 13.93 -7.32
N PRO A 157 16.58 14.93 -8.10
CA PRO A 157 15.58 15.89 -7.65
C PRO A 157 14.17 15.25 -7.72
N MET A 158 13.67 14.75 -6.59
CA MET A 158 12.31 14.22 -6.46
C MET A 158 11.51 15.11 -5.52
N THR A 159 10.26 15.41 -5.90
CA THR A 159 9.37 16.28 -5.13
C THR A 159 8.03 15.61 -4.88
N LEU A 160 7.35 16.02 -3.79
CA LEU A 160 5.95 15.70 -3.49
C LEU A 160 4.99 16.73 -4.11
N ASN A 161 5.46 17.52 -5.07
CA ASN A 161 4.64 18.50 -5.74
C ASN A 161 3.87 17.84 -6.88
N PHE A 162 2.69 17.31 -6.55
CA PHE A 162 1.75 16.73 -7.51
C PHE A 162 0.99 17.83 -8.24
N GLU A 163 0.47 17.52 -9.42
CA GLU A 163 -0.42 18.43 -10.12
C GLU A 163 -1.73 18.62 -9.32
N VAL A 164 -2.33 19.80 -9.47
CA VAL A 164 -3.58 20.12 -8.75
C VAL A 164 -4.68 19.12 -9.06
N PHE A 165 -4.74 18.64 -10.31
CA PHE A 165 -5.68 17.62 -10.72
C PHE A 165 -5.53 16.31 -9.92
N ASP A 166 -4.30 15.81 -9.76
CA ASP A 166 -4.01 14.59 -9.01
C ASP A 166 -4.40 14.75 -7.53
N ALA A 167 -4.10 15.91 -6.94
CA ALA A 167 -4.48 16.22 -5.57
C ALA A 167 -6.01 16.24 -5.37
N VAL A 168 -6.75 16.84 -6.31
CA VAL A 168 -8.23 16.87 -6.27
C VAL A 168 -8.80 15.46 -6.41
N VAL A 169 -8.31 14.66 -7.34
CA VAL A 169 -8.75 13.26 -7.54
C VAL A 169 -8.50 12.44 -6.29
N LEU A 170 -7.34 12.58 -5.65
CA LEU A 170 -7.02 11.89 -4.40
C LEU A 170 -7.98 12.27 -3.27
N ILE A 171 -8.25 13.57 -3.08
CA ILE A 171 -9.19 14.05 -2.05
C ILE A 171 -10.60 13.48 -2.30
N LEU A 172 -11.08 13.52 -3.54
CA LEU A 172 -12.39 12.97 -3.89
C LEU A 172 -12.45 11.46 -3.63
N ALA A 173 -11.41 10.71 -3.99
CA ALA A 173 -11.32 9.28 -3.73
C ALA A 173 -11.38 8.97 -2.22
N ILE A 174 -10.66 9.73 -1.39
CA ILE A 174 -10.68 9.57 0.06
C ILE A 174 -12.09 9.84 0.63
N ILE A 175 -12.78 10.89 0.15
CA ILE A 175 -14.13 11.21 0.60
C ILE A 175 -15.10 10.09 0.25
N VAL A 176 -15.07 9.57 -0.98
CA VAL A 176 -15.94 8.47 -1.43
C VAL A 176 -15.72 7.23 -0.57
N VAL A 177 -14.48 6.78 -0.42
CA VAL A 177 -14.17 5.58 0.39
C VAL A 177 -14.57 5.77 1.85
N SER A 178 -14.35 6.95 2.43
CA SER A 178 -14.73 7.24 3.82
C SER A 178 -16.25 7.22 4.02
N THR A 179 -17.01 7.66 3.02
CA THR A 179 -18.47 7.66 3.07
C THR A 179 -19.02 6.23 2.98
N ASP A 180 -18.47 5.41 2.08
CA ASP A 180 -18.88 4.02 1.94
C ASP A 180 -18.53 3.21 3.19
N ALA A 181 -17.34 3.38 3.74
CA ALA A 181 -16.90 2.70 4.97
C ALA A 181 -17.82 3.05 6.17
N SER A 182 -18.27 4.30 6.27
CA SER A 182 -19.20 4.73 7.33
C SER A 182 -20.62 4.17 7.16
N SER A 183 -21.03 3.87 5.93
CA SER A 183 -22.34 3.28 5.64
C SER A 183 -22.42 1.79 5.93
N LEU A 184 -21.29 1.08 5.91
CA LEU A 184 -21.20 -0.35 6.20
C LEU A 184 -21.22 -0.67 7.71
N ASN A 185 -20.98 0.32 8.57
CA ASN A 185 -21.04 0.17 10.02
C ASN A 185 -22.05 1.16 10.62
N PRO A 186 -23.38 0.89 10.53
CA PRO A 186 -24.42 1.82 10.96
C PRO A 186 -24.58 1.96 12.49
N ASP A 187 -23.90 1.14 13.29
CA ASP A 187 -23.96 1.19 14.73
C ASP A 187 -22.66 1.77 15.34
N PRO A 188 -22.63 3.08 15.61
CA PRO A 188 -21.65 3.61 16.57
C PRO A 188 -22.16 3.21 17.96
N CYS A 189 -21.50 2.26 18.61
CA CYS A 189 -21.69 1.99 20.04
C CYS A 189 -21.52 3.21 20.88
#